data_0a66544dcd264fe3431816e4084cbeed
#
_entry.id   0a66544dcd264fe3431816e4084cbeed
#
_cell.length_a   1.000
_cell.length_b   1.000
_cell.length_c   1.000
_cell.angle_alpha   90.00
_cell.angle_beta   90.00
_cell.angle_gamma   90.00
#
_symmetry.space_group_name_H-M   'P 1'
#
loop_
_entity.id
_entity.type
_entity.pdbx_description
1 polymer ?
#
loop_
_entity_poly.entity_id
_entity_poly.type
_entity_poly.pdbx_seq_one_letter_code
_entity_poly.pdbx_strand_id
1 'polypeptide(L)'
;MERRLHIVSFDVPYPADYGGVIDVYYKIKALADQGVSIILHCYQYGRPEQKKLENLCEKVYYYPRLKGIFSALSREPYIIYSRRSQSLLSHLLEDDAPILFEGLHTCHFLSHPALSNRLRIVRACNIEHEYYHYLAK
;
A
#
# COMPACT_ATOMS: atom_id res chain seq x y z
N MET A 1 22.13 9.96 -9.27
CA MET A 1 20.69 10.21 -9.38
C MET A 1 19.96 9.38 -8.33
N GLU A 2 19.18 10.02 -7.49
CA GLU A 2 18.44 9.32 -6.43
C GLU A 2 17.25 8.57 -7.03
N ARG A 3 17.14 7.29 -6.73
CA ARG A 3 16.00 6.47 -7.15
C ARG A 3 15.08 6.32 -5.95
N ARG A 4 13.91 6.92 -6.02
CA ARG A 4 12.92 6.88 -4.96
C ARG A 4 11.65 6.20 -5.48
N LEU A 5 11.02 5.41 -4.63
CA LEU A 5 9.79 4.70 -4.95
C LEU A 5 8.87 4.71 -3.73
N HIS A 6 7.62 5.11 -3.92
CA HIS A 6 6.59 4.90 -2.90
C HIS A 6 6.00 3.51 -3.09
N ILE A 7 5.87 2.78 -1.99
CA ILE A 7 5.17 1.49 -1.98
C ILE A 7 4.01 1.62 -1.00
N VAL A 8 2.80 1.36 -1.47
CA VAL A 8 1.60 1.38 -0.63
C VAL A 8 1.20 -0.06 -0.37
N SER A 9 1.34 -0.48 0.89
CA SER A 9 1.10 -1.86 1.33
C SER A 9 -0.24 -1.97 2.04
N PHE A 10 -0.94 -3.06 1.78
CA PHE A 10 -2.26 -3.32 2.38
C PHE A 10 -2.19 -3.68 3.87
N ASP A 11 -1.01 -4.01 4.37
CA ASP A 11 -0.76 -4.32 5.78
C ASP A 11 0.72 -4.04 6.07
N VAL A 12 1.12 -4.10 7.33
CA VAL A 12 2.52 -4.00 7.73
C VAL A 12 3.23 -5.28 7.24
N PRO A 13 4.20 -5.20 6.32
CA PRO A 13 4.73 -6.39 5.66
C PRO A 13 5.79 -7.16 6.45
N TYR A 14 5.94 -6.90 7.72
CA TYR A 14 6.86 -7.64 8.58
C TYR A 14 6.16 -7.93 9.92
N PRO A 15 6.31 -9.10 10.51
CA PRO A 15 7.06 -10.24 9.99
C PRO A 15 6.45 -10.83 8.71
N ALA A 16 7.30 -11.41 7.86
CA ALA A 16 6.89 -11.97 6.59
C ALA A 16 6.35 -13.39 6.82
N ASP A 17 5.18 -13.48 7.41
CA ASP A 17 4.61 -14.71 7.95
C ASP A 17 3.34 -15.20 7.26
N TYR A 18 2.84 -14.48 6.25
CA TYR A 18 1.76 -14.99 5.41
C TYR A 18 1.92 -14.47 3.98
N GLY A 19 1.25 -15.14 3.02
CA GLY A 19 1.51 -15.03 1.59
C GLY A 19 1.61 -13.61 1.04
N GLY A 20 0.62 -12.76 1.34
CA GLY A 20 0.60 -11.40 0.80
C GLY A 20 1.76 -10.55 1.26
N VAL A 21 2.08 -10.58 2.54
CA VAL A 21 3.16 -9.74 3.09
C VAL A 21 4.54 -10.30 2.79
N ILE A 22 4.67 -11.61 2.56
CA ILE A 22 5.95 -12.21 2.17
C ILE A 22 6.47 -11.56 0.89
N ASP A 23 5.63 -11.46 -0.12
CA ASP A 23 6.01 -10.85 -1.40
C ASP A 23 6.40 -9.39 -1.24
N VAL A 24 5.62 -8.63 -0.48
CA VAL A 24 5.90 -7.21 -0.26
C VAL A 24 7.21 -7.02 0.46
N TYR A 25 7.44 -7.79 1.53
CA TYR A 25 8.65 -7.65 2.34
C TYR A 25 9.91 -7.96 1.51
N TYR A 26 9.93 -9.08 0.79
CA TYR A 26 11.13 -9.46 0.03
C TYR A 26 11.36 -8.54 -1.16
N LYS A 27 10.30 -7.97 -1.73
CA LYS A 27 10.44 -6.95 -2.76
C LYS A 27 11.11 -5.69 -2.20
N ILE A 28 10.65 -5.22 -1.04
CA ILE A 28 11.26 -4.07 -0.36
C ILE A 28 12.75 -4.34 -0.11
N LYS A 29 13.07 -5.52 0.41
CA LYS A 29 14.44 -5.88 0.71
C LYS A 29 15.30 -5.89 -0.54
N ALA A 30 14.81 -6.50 -1.63
CA ALA A 30 15.54 -6.56 -2.88
C ALA A 30 15.79 -5.19 -3.49
N LEU A 31 14.77 -4.32 -3.47
CA LEU A 31 14.91 -2.97 -3.99
C LEU A 31 15.86 -2.13 -3.16
N ALA A 32 15.77 -2.24 -1.84
CA ALA A 32 16.68 -1.53 -0.93
C ALA A 32 18.13 -1.96 -1.15
N ASP A 33 18.35 -3.26 -1.35
CA ASP A 33 19.69 -3.79 -1.62
C ASP A 33 20.27 -3.26 -2.94
N GLN A 34 19.41 -2.82 -3.86
CA GLN A 34 19.84 -2.22 -5.13
C GLN A 34 19.93 -0.70 -5.09
N GLY A 35 19.81 -0.11 -3.92
CA GLY A 35 19.99 1.32 -3.75
C GLY A 35 18.73 2.16 -4.00
N VAL A 36 17.55 1.55 -4.05
CA VAL A 36 16.32 2.30 -4.18
C VAL A 36 15.91 2.86 -2.81
N SER A 37 15.61 4.14 -2.75
CA SER A 37 15.08 4.79 -1.54
C SER A 37 13.57 4.57 -1.49
N ILE A 38 13.12 3.76 -0.54
CA ILE A 38 11.71 3.38 -0.44
C ILE A 38 11.01 4.24 0.60
N ILE A 39 9.89 4.84 0.21
CA ILE A 39 8.93 5.45 1.13
C ILE A 39 7.79 4.45 1.25
N LEU A 40 7.72 3.77 2.37
CA LEU A 40 6.73 2.71 2.59
C LEU A 40 5.52 3.29 3.32
N HIS A 41 4.34 2.98 2.80
CA HIS A 41 3.06 3.36 3.39
C HIS A 41 2.31 2.09 3.72
N CYS A 42 2.05 1.84 5.00
CA CYS A 42 1.40 0.62 5.46
C CYS A 42 0.05 0.93 6.09
N TYR A 43 -1.00 0.25 5.66
CA TYR A 43 -2.26 0.25 6.40
C TYR A 43 -2.15 -0.75 7.55
N GLN A 44 -2.34 -0.26 8.76
CA GLN A 44 -2.10 -1.03 9.98
C GLN A 44 -3.39 -1.60 10.54
N TYR A 45 -3.41 -2.92 10.72
CA TYR A 45 -4.55 -3.61 11.32
C TYR A 45 -4.02 -4.71 12.24
N GLY A 46 -3.81 -4.34 13.49
CA GLY A 46 -3.38 -5.29 14.52
C GLY A 46 -1.90 -5.62 14.55
N ARG A 47 -1.13 -5.21 13.55
CA ARG A 47 0.33 -5.44 13.54
C ARG A 47 1.05 -4.18 14.00
N PRO A 48 2.05 -4.32 14.89
CA PRO A 48 2.76 -3.14 15.41
C PRO A 48 3.74 -2.56 14.39
N GLU A 49 4.22 -1.36 14.67
CA GLU A 49 5.31 -0.75 13.92
C GLU A 49 6.57 -1.62 14.03
N GLN A 50 7.35 -1.65 12.95
CA GLN A 50 8.47 -2.56 12.83
C GLN A 50 9.77 -1.82 12.49
N LYS A 51 10.72 -1.83 13.40
CA LYS A 51 12.05 -1.25 13.16
C LYS A 51 12.77 -1.89 11.98
N LYS A 52 12.52 -3.16 11.72
CA LYS A 52 13.12 -3.86 10.58
C LYS A 52 12.78 -3.17 9.27
N LEU A 53 11.54 -2.74 9.11
CA LEU A 53 11.11 -1.99 7.92
C LEU A 53 11.73 -0.59 7.88
N GLU A 54 11.79 0.06 9.03
CA GLU A 54 12.35 1.41 9.13
C GLU A 54 13.83 1.42 8.81
N ASN A 55 14.54 0.32 9.05
CA ASN A 55 15.95 0.19 8.70
C ASN A 55 16.16 -0.06 7.20
N LEU A 56 15.19 -0.66 6.52
CA LEU A 56 15.27 -0.94 5.08
C LEU A 56 14.82 0.22 4.22
N CYS A 57 13.91 1.05 4.73
CA CYS A 57 13.27 2.12 3.99
C CYS A 57 13.81 3.48 4.39
N GLU A 58 13.73 4.44 3.50
CA GLU A 58 14.03 5.83 3.81
C GLU A 58 13.05 6.36 4.86
N LYS A 59 11.78 5.98 4.71
CA LYS A 59 10.72 6.37 5.65
C LYS A 59 9.60 5.34 5.62
N VAL A 60 8.93 5.14 6.77
CA VAL A 60 7.76 4.28 6.87
C VAL A 60 6.64 5.06 7.54
N TYR A 61 5.49 5.10 6.89
CA TYR A 61 4.27 5.69 7.45
C TYR A 61 3.28 4.57 7.74
N TYR A 62 2.61 4.66 8.88
CA TYR A 62 1.60 3.70 9.31
C TYR A 62 0.25 4.41 9.37
N TYR A 63 -0.74 3.86 8.70
CA TYR A 63 -2.09 4.44 8.65
C TYR A 63 -3.09 3.46 9.22
N PRO A 64 -4.03 3.93 10.07
CA PRO A 64 -5.07 3.03 10.58
C PRO A 64 -6.03 2.65 9.46
N ARG A 65 -6.51 1.41 9.46
CA ARG A 65 -7.61 1.01 8.60
C ARG A 65 -8.90 1.59 9.17
N LEU A 66 -9.73 2.15 8.29
CA LEU A 66 -11.02 2.70 8.70
C LEU A 66 -11.99 1.56 8.99
N LYS A 67 -12.72 1.70 10.11
CA LYS A 67 -13.72 0.72 10.53
C LYS A 67 -15.02 1.47 10.82
N GLY A 68 -16.13 0.73 10.89
CA GLY A 68 -17.38 1.23 11.33
C GLY A 68 -18.46 1.27 10.27
N ILE A 69 -19.61 1.80 10.65
CA ILE A 69 -20.83 1.77 9.85
C ILE A 69 -20.68 2.50 8.51
N PHE A 70 -19.87 3.54 8.47
CA PHE A 70 -19.74 4.34 7.25
C PHE A 70 -19.07 3.58 6.12
N SER A 71 -18.23 2.58 6.41
CA SER A 71 -17.60 1.76 5.39
C SER A 71 -18.64 0.93 4.63
N ALA A 72 -19.71 0.52 5.29
CA ALA A 72 -20.77 -0.25 4.66
C ALA A 72 -21.62 0.60 3.71
N LEU A 73 -21.58 1.92 3.82
CA LEU A 73 -22.31 2.83 2.96
C LEU A 73 -21.53 3.23 1.72
N SER A 74 -20.26 2.89 1.65
CA SER A 74 -19.42 3.21 0.50
C SER A 74 -19.75 2.33 -0.69
N ARG A 75 -19.60 2.89 -1.90
CA ARG A 75 -19.71 2.12 -3.15
C ARG A 75 -18.47 1.27 -3.42
N GLU A 76 -17.37 1.57 -2.74
CA GLU A 76 -16.16 0.76 -2.86
C GLU A 76 -16.29 -0.51 -2.02
N PRO A 77 -15.64 -1.62 -2.43
CA PRO A 77 -15.51 -2.78 -1.55
C PRO A 77 -14.88 -2.37 -0.22
N TYR A 78 -15.32 -2.99 0.87
CA TYR A 78 -14.84 -2.67 2.20
C TYR A 78 -13.32 -2.71 2.31
N ILE A 79 -12.68 -3.70 1.69
CA ILE A 79 -11.22 -3.83 1.78
C ILE A 79 -10.48 -2.66 1.15
N ILE A 80 -11.05 -2.00 0.14
CA ILE A 80 -10.47 -0.80 -0.46
C ILE A 80 -10.85 0.40 0.39
N TYR A 81 -12.11 0.53 0.75
CA TYR A 81 -12.60 1.66 1.53
C TYR A 81 -11.90 1.78 2.88
N SER A 82 -11.67 0.64 3.56
CA SER A 82 -11.00 0.64 4.87
C SER A 82 -9.55 1.08 4.78
N ARG A 83 -8.97 1.08 3.59
CA ARG A 83 -7.58 1.48 3.35
C ARG A 83 -7.49 2.82 2.62
N ARG A 84 -8.30 3.77 3.04
CA ARG A 84 -8.20 5.15 2.56
C ARG A 84 -7.68 6.04 3.68
N SER A 85 -6.76 6.94 3.35
CA SER A 85 -6.23 7.89 4.32
C SER A 85 -5.82 9.15 3.59
N GLN A 86 -6.36 10.28 4.02
CA GLN A 86 -5.95 11.57 3.46
C GLN A 86 -4.48 11.87 3.77
N SER A 87 -3.96 11.35 4.87
CA SER A 87 -2.54 11.48 5.19
C SER A 87 -1.68 10.77 4.14
N LEU A 88 -2.13 9.61 3.64
CA LEU A 88 -1.43 8.92 2.56
C LEU A 88 -1.33 9.82 1.33
N LEU A 89 -2.45 10.40 0.92
CA LEU A 89 -2.45 11.28 -0.25
C LEU A 89 -1.51 12.46 -0.03
N SER A 90 -1.54 13.08 1.14
CA SER A 90 -0.66 14.20 1.46
C SER A 90 0.81 13.82 1.36
N HIS A 91 1.18 12.64 1.87
CA HIS A 91 2.56 12.16 1.81
C HIS A 91 2.99 11.83 0.37
N LEU A 92 2.08 11.26 -0.43
CA LEU A 92 2.38 10.97 -1.84
C LEU A 92 2.63 12.25 -2.63
N LEU A 93 1.98 13.34 -2.26
CA LEU A 93 2.10 14.63 -2.95
C LEU A 93 3.35 15.43 -2.56
N GLU A 94 4.14 14.95 -1.61
CA GLU A 94 5.38 15.63 -1.19
C GLU A 94 6.47 15.59 -2.26
N ASP A 95 6.38 14.65 -3.20
CA ASP A 95 7.30 14.55 -4.33
C ASP A 95 6.56 14.02 -5.56
N ASP A 96 7.30 13.70 -6.62
CA ASP A 96 6.74 13.18 -7.87
C ASP A 96 7.27 11.79 -8.22
N ALA A 97 7.82 11.07 -7.26
CA ALA A 97 8.37 9.73 -7.48
C ALA A 97 7.26 8.73 -7.86
N PRO A 98 7.63 7.64 -8.55
CA PRO A 98 6.67 6.59 -8.89
C PRO A 98 6.02 5.98 -7.65
N ILE A 99 4.82 5.44 -7.84
CA ILE A 99 4.03 4.82 -6.76
C ILE A 99 3.69 3.39 -7.18
N LEU A 100 4.03 2.43 -6.32
CA LEU A 100 3.65 1.03 -6.48
C LEU A 100 2.55 0.72 -5.47
N PHE A 101 1.37 0.37 -5.98
CA PHE A 101 0.25 -0.07 -5.16
C PHE A 101 0.28 -1.59 -5.08
N GLU A 102 0.50 -2.12 -3.90
CA GLU A 102 0.56 -3.57 -3.66
C GLU A 102 -0.82 -4.13 -3.41
N GLY A 103 -1.41 -4.70 -4.44
CA GLY A 103 -2.74 -5.28 -4.42
C GLY A 103 -3.85 -4.26 -4.64
N LEU A 104 -5.01 -4.73 -5.08
CA LEU A 104 -6.17 -3.85 -5.29
C LEU A 104 -6.65 -3.19 -4.02
N HIS A 105 -6.35 -3.79 -2.87
CA HIS A 105 -6.71 -3.28 -1.54
C HIS A 105 -6.26 -1.85 -1.32
N THR A 106 -5.17 -1.42 -1.96
CA THR A 106 -4.52 -0.14 -1.69
C THR A 106 -4.90 0.94 -2.69
N CYS A 107 -5.84 0.66 -3.61
CA CYS A 107 -6.03 1.49 -4.81
C CYS A 107 -7.05 2.61 -4.66
N HIS A 108 -7.42 2.99 -3.45
CA HIS A 108 -8.43 4.06 -3.25
C HIS A 108 -8.04 5.34 -4.01
N PHE A 109 -6.78 5.73 -3.96
CA PHE A 109 -6.30 6.97 -4.60
C PHE A 109 -5.73 6.76 -6.00
N LEU A 110 -5.81 5.55 -6.55
CA LEU A 110 -5.18 5.24 -7.84
C LEU A 110 -5.60 6.21 -8.96
N SER A 111 -6.88 6.57 -8.99
CA SER A 111 -7.44 7.45 -10.02
C SER A 111 -7.60 8.90 -9.55
N HIS A 112 -7.02 9.26 -8.42
CA HIS A 112 -7.16 10.62 -7.90
C HIS A 112 -6.51 11.62 -8.86
N PRO A 113 -7.21 12.74 -9.19
CA PRO A 113 -6.67 13.73 -10.16
C PRO A 113 -5.31 14.28 -9.79
N ALA A 114 -5.01 14.43 -8.50
CA ALA A 114 -3.73 14.97 -8.04
C ALA A 114 -2.55 14.04 -8.39
N LEU A 115 -2.80 12.76 -8.69
CA LEU A 115 -1.77 11.80 -9.07
C LEU A 115 -1.75 11.53 -10.57
N SER A 116 -2.48 12.29 -11.37
CA SER A 116 -2.66 12.00 -12.80
C SER A 116 -1.35 12.01 -13.61
N ASN A 117 -0.36 12.80 -13.18
CA ASN A 117 0.94 12.89 -13.86
C ASN A 117 2.00 11.96 -13.25
N ARG A 118 1.61 11.13 -12.28
CA ARG A 118 2.54 10.22 -11.62
C ARG A 118 2.54 8.85 -12.28
N LEU A 119 3.73 8.24 -12.39
CA LEU A 119 3.82 6.84 -12.76
C LEU A 119 3.24 6.02 -11.60
N ARG A 120 2.19 5.26 -11.91
CA ARG A 120 1.48 4.44 -10.93
C ARG A 120 1.46 3.00 -11.42
N ILE A 121 1.96 2.11 -10.57
CA ILE A 121 2.06 0.68 -10.88
C ILE A 121 1.17 -0.04 -9.88
N VAL A 122 0.33 -0.94 -10.37
CA VAL A 122 -0.51 -1.78 -9.53
C VAL A 122 -0.06 -3.22 -9.71
N ARG A 123 0.27 -3.88 -8.60
CA ARG A 123 0.56 -5.30 -8.61
C ARG A 123 -0.64 -6.04 -8.04
N ALA A 124 -1.30 -6.81 -8.89
CA ALA A 124 -2.40 -7.67 -8.48
C ALA A 124 -1.83 -9.05 -8.13
N CYS A 125 -2.01 -9.46 -6.88
CA CYS A 125 -1.48 -10.75 -6.39
C CYS A 125 -2.24 -11.93 -6.99
N ASN A 126 -3.51 -11.73 -7.32
CA ASN A 126 -4.41 -12.72 -7.89
C ASN A 126 -5.32 -12.02 -8.88
N ILE A 127 -6.23 -12.78 -9.49
CA ILE A 127 -7.35 -12.19 -10.23
C ILE A 127 -8.38 -11.78 -9.18
N GLU A 128 -8.08 -10.71 -8.45
CA GLU A 128 -8.82 -10.34 -7.24
C GLU A 128 -10.28 -10.00 -7.52
N HIS A 129 -10.58 -9.30 -8.61
CA HIS A 129 -11.95 -8.96 -8.95
C HIS A 129 -12.80 -10.21 -9.21
N GLU A 130 -12.24 -11.24 -9.84
CA GLU A 130 -12.94 -12.50 -10.05
C GLU A 130 -13.13 -13.25 -8.74
N TYR A 131 -12.10 -13.24 -7.88
CA TYR A 131 -12.16 -13.88 -6.59
C TYR A 131 -13.26 -13.27 -5.71
N TYR A 132 -13.30 -11.95 -5.60
CA TYR A 132 -14.33 -11.29 -4.79
C TYR A 132 -15.71 -11.39 -5.42
N HIS A 133 -15.81 -11.35 -6.73
CA HIS A 133 -17.06 -11.58 -7.42
C HIS A 133 -17.61 -12.98 -7.12
N TYR A 134 -16.74 -13.97 -7.14
CA TYR A 134 -17.12 -15.35 -6.81
C TYR A 134 -17.60 -15.46 -5.36
N LEU A 135 -16.91 -14.85 -4.42
CA LEU A 135 -17.30 -14.87 -3.01
C LEU A 135 -18.62 -14.14 -2.75
N ALA A 136 -18.95 -13.15 -3.56
CA ALA A 136 -20.18 -12.36 -3.39
C ALA A 136 -21.44 -13.11 -3.84
N LYS A 137 -21.30 -14.22 -4.54
CA LYS A 137 -22.42 -15.06 -4.94
C LYS A 137 -22.84 -15.93 -3.75
#